data_2fd77f506e544c4ae5eb7e04f7cb557c
#
_entry.id   2fd77f506e544c4ae5eb7e04f7cb557c
#
_cell.length_a   1.000
_cell.length_b   1.000
_cell.length_c   1.000
_cell.angle_alpha   90.00
_cell.angle_beta   90.00
_cell.angle_gamma   90.00
#
_symmetry.space_group_name_H-M   'P 1'
#
loop_
_entity.id
_entity.type
_entity.pdbx_description
1 polymer ?
#
loop_
_entity_poly.entity_id
_entity_poly.type
_entity_poly.pdbx_seq_one_letter_code
_entity_poly.pdbx_strand_id
1 'polypeptide(L)'
;MSIKYVFLISRQAKLRLAKWYSTLSPKDKQKTVKEVGQIVLQRKPKQCNFIEHRDTKVVYRKYASLYFIAGIDLDDNELLVLEIIHRYVEVLDRAFGNVCELDLIFNFQKAYFVLDEMVCAGELLEPSKPTVLRCLAQMDETEAAENADRGWADINLEGVAKTAMLTVQEFKQSFSR
;
A
#
# COMPACT_ATOMS: atom_id res chain seq x y z
N MET A 1 -7.34 21.79 0.26
CA MET A 1 -7.81 20.39 0.03
C MET A 1 -7.18 19.55 1.11
N SER A 2 -7.95 18.81 1.90
CA SER A 2 -7.43 18.10 3.07
C SER A 2 -7.90 16.64 3.06
N ILE A 3 -7.03 15.76 2.56
CA ILE A 3 -7.26 14.31 2.64
C ILE A 3 -7.03 13.88 4.09
N LYS A 4 -8.02 13.31 4.73
CA LYS A 4 -7.94 12.80 6.12
C LYS A 4 -7.34 11.40 6.19
N TYR A 5 -7.64 10.58 5.18
CA TYR A 5 -7.13 9.22 5.07
C TYR A 5 -7.19 8.72 3.65
N VAL A 6 -6.32 7.77 3.35
CA VAL A 6 -6.35 6.95 2.13
C VAL A 6 -6.23 5.50 2.56
N PHE A 7 -7.09 4.62 2.05
CA PHE A 7 -6.92 3.19 2.24
C PHE A 7 -7.39 2.37 1.03
N LEU A 8 -6.81 1.20 0.89
CA LEU A 8 -7.10 0.26 -0.18
C LEU A 8 -7.69 -1.01 0.42
N ILE A 9 -8.81 -1.44 -0.14
CA ILE A 9 -9.45 -2.70 0.26
C ILE A 9 -9.67 -3.62 -0.94
N SER A 10 -9.59 -4.92 -0.70
CA SER A 10 -9.95 -5.93 -1.69
C SER A 10 -11.47 -6.11 -1.77
N ARG A 11 -11.94 -6.84 -2.78
CA ARG A 11 -13.35 -7.25 -2.88
C ARG A 11 -13.85 -8.06 -1.66
N GLN A 12 -12.94 -8.66 -0.91
CA GLN A 12 -13.22 -9.43 0.30
C GLN A 12 -13.16 -8.59 1.57
N ALA A 13 -13.16 -7.26 1.46
CA ALA A 13 -13.02 -6.32 2.57
C ALA A 13 -11.68 -6.43 3.32
N LYS A 14 -10.65 -7.04 2.73
CA LYS A 14 -9.31 -7.09 3.34
C LYS A 14 -8.59 -5.77 3.08
N LEU A 15 -8.13 -5.13 4.15
CA LEU A 15 -7.32 -3.93 4.10
C LEU A 15 -5.92 -4.28 3.55
N ARG A 16 -5.45 -3.55 2.52
CA ARG A 16 -4.15 -3.74 1.89
C ARG A 16 -3.19 -2.61 2.20
N LEU A 17 -3.70 -1.40 2.27
CA LEU A 17 -2.94 -0.20 2.61
C LEU A 17 -3.84 0.75 3.39
N ALA A 18 -3.29 1.45 4.40
CA ALA A 18 -4.01 2.52 5.10
C ALA A 18 -3.04 3.61 5.55
N LYS A 19 -3.25 4.82 5.07
CA LYS A 19 -2.53 6.03 5.47
C LYS A 19 -3.49 7.01 6.10
N TRP A 20 -3.12 7.56 7.23
CA TRP A 20 -3.92 8.50 8.01
C TRP A 20 -3.18 9.82 8.15
N TYR A 21 -3.83 10.89 7.74
CA TYR A 21 -3.32 12.26 7.88
C TYR A 21 -4.01 13.01 9.03
N SER A 22 -5.13 12.47 9.53
CA SER A 22 -5.84 12.97 10.70
C SER A 22 -5.53 12.16 11.95
N THR A 23 -5.55 12.83 13.10
CA THR A 23 -5.32 12.17 14.40
C THR A 23 -6.60 11.50 14.87
N LEU A 24 -6.65 10.17 14.79
CA LEU A 24 -7.76 9.35 15.26
C LEU A 24 -7.25 8.24 16.18
N SER A 25 -8.09 7.83 17.14
CA SER A 25 -7.76 6.69 17.98
C SER A 25 -7.69 5.40 17.16
N PRO A 26 -6.89 4.38 17.56
CA PRO A 26 -6.82 3.11 16.85
C PRO A 26 -8.20 2.43 16.67
N LYS A 27 -9.07 2.57 17.66
CA LYS A 27 -10.45 2.05 17.61
C LYS A 27 -11.29 2.76 16.54
N ASP A 28 -11.18 4.08 16.46
CA ASP A 28 -11.93 4.87 15.46
C ASP A 28 -11.40 4.60 14.05
N LYS A 29 -10.09 4.45 13.87
CA LYS A 29 -9.49 4.04 12.59
C LYS A 29 -10.07 2.72 12.09
N GLN A 30 -10.08 1.69 12.94
CA GLN A 30 -10.65 0.39 12.61
C GLN A 30 -12.14 0.45 12.30
N LYS A 31 -12.89 1.23 13.09
CA LYS A 31 -14.31 1.45 12.89
C LYS A 31 -14.60 2.12 11.55
N THR A 32 -13.86 3.18 11.22
CA THR A 32 -13.99 3.91 9.95
C THR A 32 -13.70 3.00 8.76
N VAL A 33 -12.59 2.24 8.79
CA VAL A 33 -12.26 1.29 7.72
C VAL A 33 -13.36 0.26 7.51
N LYS A 34 -13.93 -0.29 8.59
CA LYS A 34 -15.00 -1.28 8.51
C LYS A 34 -16.30 -0.68 7.96
N GLU A 35 -16.72 0.47 8.48
CA GLU A 35 -17.97 1.11 8.06
C GLU A 35 -17.91 1.59 6.61
N VAL A 36 -16.88 2.36 6.27
CA VAL A 36 -16.68 2.88 4.91
C VAL A 36 -16.48 1.73 3.93
N GLY A 37 -15.66 0.74 4.29
CA GLY A 37 -15.45 -0.46 3.47
C GLY A 37 -16.75 -1.19 3.16
N GLN A 38 -17.62 -1.40 4.14
CA GLN A 38 -18.93 -2.03 3.93
C GLN A 38 -19.82 -1.21 3.00
N ILE A 39 -19.89 0.11 3.20
CA ILE A 39 -20.69 1.00 2.35
C ILE A 39 -20.20 0.94 0.90
N VAL A 40 -18.89 1.06 0.68
CA VAL A 40 -18.30 1.06 -0.66
C VAL A 40 -18.49 -0.29 -1.37
N LEU A 41 -18.35 -1.42 -0.67
CA LEU A 41 -18.51 -2.75 -1.25
C LEU A 41 -19.96 -3.08 -1.62
N GLN A 42 -20.94 -2.48 -0.94
CA GLN A 42 -22.37 -2.65 -1.26
C GLN A 42 -22.84 -1.82 -2.45
N ARG A 43 -22.01 -0.88 -2.93
CA ARG A 43 -22.34 0.00 -4.06
C ARG A 43 -22.45 -0.77 -5.38
N LYS A 44 -23.54 -0.51 -6.10
CA LYS A 44 -23.76 -1.09 -7.43
C LYS A 44 -22.86 -0.42 -8.48
N PRO A 45 -22.47 -1.14 -9.54
CA PRO A 45 -21.83 -0.53 -10.71
C PRO A 45 -22.69 0.63 -11.24
N LYS A 46 -22.04 1.69 -11.71
CA LYS A 46 -22.67 2.94 -12.23
C LYS A 46 -23.25 3.89 -11.15
N GLN A 47 -23.09 3.60 -9.87
CA GLN A 47 -23.39 4.60 -8.84
C GLN A 47 -22.26 5.62 -8.73
N CYS A 48 -22.60 6.82 -8.21
CA CYS A 48 -21.64 7.89 -7.95
C CYS A 48 -20.50 7.41 -7.06
N ASN A 49 -19.28 7.83 -7.34
CA ASN A 49 -18.06 7.48 -6.60
C ASN A 49 -17.85 8.31 -5.32
N PHE A 50 -18.86 9.08 -4.94
CA PHE A 50 -18.84 9.95 -3.78
C PHE A 50 -19.92 9.54 -2.80
N ILE A 51 -19.58 9.56 -1.50
CA ILE A 51 -20.48 9.17 -0.41
C ILE A 51 -20.24 10.13 0.76
N GLU A 52 -21.27 10.69 1.33
CA GLU A 52 -21.18 11.36 2.61
C GLU A 52 -21.19 10.33 3.74
N HIS A 53 -20.23 10.41 4.63
CA HIS A 53 -20.12 9.55 5.79
C HIS A 53 -19.70 10.36 7.01
N ARG A 54 -20.65 10.59 7.94
CA ARG A 54 -20.46 11.47 9.10
C ARG A 54 -20.04 12.88 8.65
N ASP A 55 -18.94 13.38 9.21
CA ASP A 55 -18.38 14.70 8.92
C ASP A 55 -17.32 14.65 7.80
N THR A 56 -17.38 13.64 6.94
CA THR A 56 -16.43 13.45 5.84
C THR A 56 -17.14 13.06 4.56
N LYS A 57 -16.57 13.48 3.44
CA LYS A 57 -16.91 12.99 2.12
C LYS A 57 -15.93 11.87 1.75
N VAL A 58 -16.45 10.72 1.37
CA VAL A 58 -15.67 9.56 0.93
C VAL A 58 -15.65 9.51 -0.58
N VAL A 59 -14.47 9.56 -1.16
CA VAL A 59 -14.22 9.41 -2.59
C VAL A 59 -13.62 8.03 -2.82
N TYR A 60 -14.19 7.25 -3.74
CA TYR A 60 -13.65 5.93 -4.03
C TYR A 60 -13.65 5.63 -5.53
N ARG A 61 -12.72 4.80 -5.94
CA ARG A 61 -12.68 4.25 -7.30
C ARG A 61 -12.21 2.81 -7.26
N LYS A 62 -12.84 1.99 -8.09
CA LYS A 62 -12.49 0.59 -8.25
C LYS A 62 -11.56 0.42 -9.42
N TYR A 63 -10.44 -0.27 -9.20
CA TYR A 63 -9.51 -0.74 -10.22
C TYR A 63 -9.29 -2.24 -10.04
N ALA A 64 -9.59 -3.02 -11.07
CA ALA A 64 -9.52 -4.48 -11.04
C ALA A 64 -10.22 -5.10 -9.81
N SER A 65 -9.46 -5.66 -8.86
CA SER A 65 -9.96 -6.28 -7.64
C SER A 65 -9.93 -5.36 -6.41
N LEU A 66 -9.38 -4.15 -6.54
CA LEU A 66 -9.13 -3.23 -5.44
C LEU A 66 -10.04 -2.00 -5.49
N TYR A 67 -10.39 -1.51 -4.33
CA TYR A 67 -11.06 -0.24 -4.12
C TYR A 67 -10.07 0.73 -3.46
N PHE A 68 -9.82 1.84 -4.13
CA PHE A 68 -9.05 2.97 -3.64
C PHE A 68 -10.03 3.95 -3.02
N ILE A 69 -9.82 4.29 -1.76
CA ILE A 69 -10.77 5.05 -0.97
C ILE A 69 -10.01 6.19 -0.27
N ALA A 70 -10.51 7.41 -0.40
CA ALA A 70 -10.01 8.58 0.30
C ALA A 70 -11.14 9.27 1.06
N GLY A 71 -10.88 9.71 2.28
CA GLY A 71 -11.78 10.56 3.04
C GLY A 71 -11.28 11.99 3.06
N ILE A 72 -12.18 12.95 2.81
CA ILE A 72 -11.89 14.38 2.72
C ILE A 72 -12.90 15.19 3.54
N ASP A 73 -12.65 16.50 3.71
CA ASP A 73 -13.62 17.41 4.29
C ASP A 73 -14.85 17.59 3.38
N LEU A 74 -15.99 17.96 3.96
CA LEU A 74 -17.23 18.12 3.21
C LEU A 74 -17.16 19.23 2.16
N ASP A 75 -16.37 20.27 2.42
CA ASP A 75 -16.23 21.43 1.54
C ASP A 75 -15.16 21.24 0.45
N ASP A 76 -14.40 20.13 0.52
CA ASP A 76 -13.35 19.83 -0.45
C ASP A 76 -13.92 19.31 -1.79
N ASN A 77 -13.14 19.54 -2.86
CA ASN A 77 -13.51 19.13 -4.20
C ASN A 77 -13.17 17.65 -4.42
N GLU A 78 -14.21 16.83 -4.47
CA GLU A 78 -14.12 15.38 -4.68
C GLU A 78 -13.53 14.98 -6.04
N LEU A 79 -13.68 15.81 -7.08
CA LEU A 79 -13.14 15.51 -8.40
C LEU A 79 -11.61 15.61 -8.43
N LEU A 80 -11.03 16.56 -7.69
CA LEU A 80 -9.59 16.65 -7.53
C LEU A 80 -9.02 15.40 -6.83
N VAL A 81 -9.70 14.94 -5.78
CA VAL A 81 -9.28 13.74 -5.06
C VAL A 81 -9.42 12.48 -5.91
N LEU A 82 -10.47 12.40 -6.71
CA LEU A 82 -10.64 11.31 -7.67
C LEU A 82 -9.49 11.27 -8.70
N GLU A 83 -9.03 12.43 -9.16
CA GLU A 83 -7.87 12.55 -10.05
C GLU A 83 -6.56 12.16 -9.34
N ILE A 84 -6.38 12.51 -8.06
CA ILE A 84 -5.23 12.07 -7.27
C ILE A 84 -5.21 10.55 -7.15
N ILE A 85 -6.34 9.94 -6.84
CA ILE A 85 -6.46 8.47 -6.80
C ILE A 85 -6.09 7.87 -8.18
N HIS A 86 -6.57 8.47 -9.26
CA HIS A 86 -6.25 8.00 -10.60
C HIS A 86 -4.75 8.09 -10.90
N ARG A 87 -4.12 9.22 -10.60
CA ARG A 87 -2.66 9.40 -10.76
C ARG A 87 -1.85 8.43 -9.93
N TYR A 88 -2.26 8.19 -8.69
CA TYR A 88 -1.62 7.22 -7.83
C TYR A 88 -1.64 5.82 -8.45
N VAL A 89 -2.80 5.39 -8.95
CA VAL A 89 -2.92 4.09 -9.64
C VAL A 89 -2.06 4.03 -10.90
N GLU A 90 -2.00 5.09 -11.70
CA GLU A 90 -1.16 5.12 -12.90
C GLU A 90 0.35 5.06 -12.59
N VAL A 91 0.78 5.67 -11.47
CA VAL A 91 2.18 5.56 -11.01
C VAL A 91 2.47 4.14 -10.57
N LEU A 92 1.58 3.54 -9.77
CA LEU A 92 1.72 2.14 -9.37
C LEU A 92 1.75 1.18 -10.57
N ASP A 93 0.87 1.42 -11.55
CA ASP A 93 0.81 0.59 -12.76
C ASP A 93 2.12 0.65 -13.57
N ARG A 94 2.73 1.82 -13.66
CA ARG A 94 4.05 1.98 -14.32
C ARG A 94 5.19 1.39 -13.48
N ALA A 95 5.12 1.54 -12.15
CA ALA A 95 6.15 1.03 -11.25
C ALA A 95 6.21 -0.51 -11.20
N PHE A 96 5.04 -1.16 -11.26
CA PHE A 96 4.93 -2.62 -11.15
C PHE A 96 4.71 -3.33 -12.50
N GLY A 97 4.44 -2.60 -13.58
CA GLY A 97 4.15 -3.18 -14.89
C GLY A 97 2.83 -3.99 -14.88
N ASN A 98 1.69 -3.33 -14.93
CA ASN A 98 0.34 -3.88 -14.75
C ASN A 98 0.05 -4.30 -13.29
N VAL A 99 -0.07 -3.31 -12.41
CA VAL A 99 -0.27 -3.51 -10.97
C VAL A 99 -1.46 -4.41 -10.64
N CYS A 100 -1.22 -5.41 -9.81
CA CYS A 100 -2.24 -6.29 -9.28
C CYS A 100 -2.26 -6.26 -7.73
N GLU A 101 -3.26 -6.93 -7.14
CA GLU A 101 -3.39 -6.98 -5.67
C GLU A 101 -2.16 -7.63 -4.99
N LEU A 102 -1.53 -8.62 -5.64
CA LEU A 102 -0.36 -9.30 -5.10
C LEU A 102 0.87 -8.39 -5.03
N ASP A 103 1.05 -7.50 -6.02
CA ASP A 103 2.15 -6.53 -6.01
C ASP A 103 2.08 -5.62 -4.80
N LEU A 104 0.87 -5.17 -4.43
CA LEU A 104 0.64 -4.34 -3.26
C LEU A 104 0.80 -5.10 -1.93
N ILE A 105 0.62 -6.41 -1.93
CA ILE A 105 0.84 -7.24 -0.75
C ILE A 105 2.34 -7.46 -0.52
N PHE A 106 3.08 -7.82 -1.57
CA PHE A 106 4.49 -8.17 -1.46
C PHE A 106 5.41 -6.93 -1.45
N ASN A 107 5.02 -5.86 -2.15
CA ASN A 107 5.79 -4.63 -2.26
C ASN A 107 5.04 -3.44 -1.62
N PHE A 108 4.41 -3.65 -0.47
CA PHE A 108 3.62 -2.61 0.20
C PHE A 108 4.45 -1.36 0.52
N GLN A 109 5.74 -1.52 0.83
CA GLN A 109 6.65 -0.40 1.09
C GLN A 109 6.73 0.56 -0.09
N LYS A 110 6.88 0.05 -1.32
CA LYS A 110 6.90 0.87 -2.54
C LYS A 110 5.55 1.59 -2.76
N ALA A 111 4.45 0.92 -2.48
CA ALA A 111 3.13 1.54 -2.58
C ALA A 111 2.96 2.69 -1.57
N TYR A 112 3.43 2.53 -0.34
CA TYR A 112 3.45 3.62 0.65
C TYR A 112 4.39 4.75 0.23
N PHE A 113 5.59 4.43 -0.26
CA PHE A 113 6.56 5.42 -0.74
C PHE A 113 5.96 6.30 -1.85
N VAL A 114 5.37 5.67 -2.88
CA VAL A 114 4.71 6.41 -3.97
C VAL A 114 3.60 7.31 -3.43
N LEU A 115 2.81 6.84 -2.47
CA LEU A 115 1.75 7.65 -1.86
C LEU A 115 2.32 8.83 -1.09
N ASP A 116 3.42 8.64 -0.36
CA ASP A 116 4.07 9.68 0.45
C ASP A 116 4.76 10.74 -0.42
N GLU A 117 5.33 10.35 -1.56
CA GLU A 117 5.86 11.29 -2.55
C GLU A 117 4.76 12.14 -3.20
N MET A 118 3.58 11.57 -3.40
CA MET A 118 2.47 12.28 -4.03
C MET A 118 1.67 13.13 -3.04
N VAL A 119 1.46 12.66 -1.82
CA VAL A 119 0.57 13.27 -0.83
C VAL A 119 1.31 13.43 0.49
N CYS A 120 1.54 14.67 0.89
CA CYS A 120 2.13 15.04 2.17
C CYS A 120 1.12 15.77 3.04
N ALA A 121 1.01 15.37 4.31
CA ALA A 121 0.09 15.97 5.28
C ALA A 121 -1.38 16.09 4.81
N GLY A 122 -1.81 15.21 3.92
CA GLY A 122 -3.16 15.23 3.34
C GLY A 122 -3.33 16.16 2.16
N GLU A 123 -2.26 16.77 1.65
CA GLU A 123 -2.28 17.64 0.47
C GLU A 123 -1.43 17.06 -0.67
N LEU A 124 -1.83 17.35 -1.90
CA LEU A 124 -1.05 16.94 -3.07
C LEU A 124 0.26 17.72 -3.11
N LEU A 125 1.38 17.02 -2.96
CA LEU A 125 2.72 17.57 -3.00
C LEU A 125 3.30 17.54 -4.43
N GLU A 126 3.34 16.36 -5.04
CA GLU A 126 3.94 16.17 -6.36
C GLU A 126 2.92 15.58 -7.35
N PRO A 127 2.43 16.39 -8.30
CA PRO A 127 1.50 15.92 -9.32
C PRO A 127 2.18 15.22 -10.51
N SER A 128 3.51 15.35 -10.66
CA SER A 128 4.26 14.86 -11.82
C SER A 128 4.60 13.37 -11.67
N LYS A 129 3.97 12.52 -12.47
CA LYS A 129 4.26 11.08 -12.51
C LYS A 129 5.73 10.75 -12.81
N PRO A 130 6.41 11.41 -13.79
CA PRO A 130 7.83 11.15 -14.04
C PRO A 130 8.72 11.46 -12.85
N THR A 131 8.41 12.52 -12.09
CA THR A 131 9.18 12.89 -10.88
C THR A 131 9.04 11.81 -9.81
N VAL A 132 7.82 11.37 -9.50
CA VAL A 132 7.58 10.31 -8.51
C VAL A 132 8.26 9.00 -8.91
N LEU A 133 8.18 8.61 -10.19
CA LEU A 133 8.84 7.40 -10.69
C LEU A 133 10.37 7.48 -10.60
N ARG A 134 10.96 8.68 -10.81
CA ARG A 134 12.39 8.89 -10.63
C ARG A 134 12.79 8.74 -9.16
N CYS A 135 12.02 9.32 -8.23
CA CYS A 135 12.27 9.15 -6.79
C CYS A 135 12.19 7.67 -6.38
N LEU A 136 11.21 6.93 -6.91
CA LEU A 136 11.10 5.50 -6.66
C LEU A 136 12.30 4.71 -7.18
N ALA A 137 12.80 5.02 -8.39
CA ALA A 137 13.99 4.38 -8.94
C ALA A 137 15.23 4.65 -8.09
N GLN A 138 15.42 5.88 -7.60
CA GLN A 138 16.50 6.23 -6.69
C GLN A 138 16.42 5.47 -5.36
N MET A 139 15.21 5.29 -4.82
CA MET A 139 15.00 4.49 -3.62
C MET A 139 15.40 3.02 -3.87
N ASP A 140 14.98 2.43 -5.00
CA ASP A 140 15.32 1.06 -5.37
C ASP A 140 16.85 0.86 -5.52
N GLU A 141 17.55 1.83 -6.12
CA GLU A 141 19.01 1.81 -6.25
C GLU A 141 19.69 1.87 -4.88
N THR A 142 19.21 2.71 -3.97
CA THR A 142 19.73 2.83 -2.61
C THR A 142 19.53 1.54 -1.81
N GLU A 143 18.32 0.96 -1.85
CA GLU A 143 18.04 -0.32 -1.21
C GLU A 143 18.91 -1.46 -1.77
N ALA A 144 19.12 -1.48 -3.07
CA ALA A 144 19.99 -2.48 -3.72
C ALA A 144 21.46 -2.34 -3.26
N ALA A 145 21.96 -1.11 -3.14
CA ALA A 145 23.32 -0.85 -2.64
C ALA A 145 23.47 -1.25 -1.17
N GLU A 146 22.51 -0.90 -0.31
CA GLU A 146 22.52 -1.29 1.10
C GLU A 146 22.45 -2.81 1.29
N ASN A 147 21.62 -3.50 0.49
CA ASN A 147 21.52 -4.94 0.54
C ASN A 147 22.78 -5.64 0.02
N ALA A 148 23.48 -5.07 -0.96
CA ALA A 148 24.77 -5.56 -1.42
C ALA A 148 25.83 -5.47 -0.31
N ASP A 149 25.88 -4.36 0.42
CA ASP A 149 26.80 -4.19 1.57
C ASP A 149 26.47 -5.12 2.73
N ARG A 150 25.20 -5.36 3.03
CA ARG A 150 24.77 -6.30 4.08
C ARG A 150 24.98 -7.77 3.69
N GLY A 151 24.81 -8.11 2.42
CA GLY A 151 24.89 -9.49 1.94
C GLY A 151 26.25 -10.18 2.12
N TRP A 152 27.32 -9.42 2.34
CA TRP A 152 28.66 -9.97 2.63
C TRP A 152 28.99 -10.01 4.13
N ALA A 153 28.29 -9.22 4.96
CA ALA A 153 28.57 -9.11 6.38
C ALA A 153 27.86 -10.19 7.24
N ASP A 154 26.71 -10.68 6.79
CA ASP A 154 25.83 -11.56 7.59
C ASP A 154 25.78 -13.03 7.16
N ILE A 155 26.46 -13.42 6.07
CA ILE A 155 26.59 -14.84 5.74
C ILE A 155 27.69 -15.45 6.63
N ASN A 156 27.33 -15.80 7.85
CA ASN A 156 28.12 -16.70 8.68
C ASN A 156 28.05 -18.10 8.04
N LEU A 157 28.90 -18.32 7.04
CA LEU A 157 29.02 -19.60 6.31
C LEU A 157 29.28 -20.79 7.24
N GLU A 158 29.94 -20.59 8.40
CA GLU A 158 30.13 -21.61 9.43
C GLU A 158 28.81 -21.98 10.12
N GLY A 159 27.91 -21.01 10.37
CA GLY A 159 26.60 -21.26 10.97
C GLY A 159 25.69 -22.05 10.05
N VAL A 160 25.65 -21.70 8.75
CA VAL A 160 24.85 -22.38 7.73
C VAL A 160 25.37 -23.79 7.48
N ALA A 161 26.69 -23.97 7.40
CA ALA A 161 27.32 -25.30 7.24
C ALA A 161 27.08 -26.22 8.46
N LYS A 162 27.14 -25.66 9.68
CA LYS A 162 26.86 -26.40 10.92
C LYS A 162 25.40 -26.84 11.01
N THR A 163 24.46 -25.97 10.65
CA THR A 163 23.02 -26.29 10.65
C THR A 163 22.70 -27.33 9.58
N ALA A 164 23.29 -27.24 8.39
CA ALA A 164 23.12 -28.24 7.34
C ALA A 164 23.71 -29.63 7.73
N MET A 165 24.87 -29.66 8.38
CA MET A 165 25.45 -30.89 8.89
C MET A 165 24.61 -31.55 9.99
N LEU A 166 24.05 -30.79 10.91
CA LEU A 166 23.17 -31.31 11.97
C LEU A 166 21.90 -31.91 11.38
N THR A 167 21.28 -31.27 10.41
CA THR A 167 20.06 -31.75 9.75
C THR A 167 20.33 -33.07 8.98
N VAL A 168 21.48 -33.16 8.32
CA VAL A 168 21.89 -34.39 7.62
C VAL A 168 22.21 -35.53 8.60
N GLN A 169 22.78 -35.27 9.76
CA GLN A 169 23.02 -36.28 10.78
C GLN A 169 21.72 -36.76 11.43
N GLU A 170 20.78 -35.90 11.73
CA GLU A 170 19.45 -36.25 12.25
C GLU A 170 18.68 -37.12 11.23
N PHE A 171 18.77 -36.76 9.94
CA PHE A 171 18.14 -37.53 8.88
C PHE A 171 18.73 -38.94 8.74
N LYS A 172 20.05 -39.08 8.88
CA LYS A 172 20.72 -40.41 8.86
C LYS A 172 20.37 -41.26 10.07
N GLN A 173 20.17 -40.69 11.24
CA GLN A 173 19.77 -41.41 12.45
C GLN A 173 18.32 -41.88 12.42
N SER A 174 17.42 -41.18 11.70
CA SER A 174 16.03 -41.60 11.56
C SER A 174 15.81 -42.76 10.59
N PHE A 175 16.79 -43.04 9.71
CA PHE A 175 16.77 -44.20 8.78
C PHE A 175 17.54 -45.42 9.26
N SER A 176 18.14 -45.38 10.45
CA SER A 176 18.95 -46.46 11.04
C SER A 176 18.25 -47.20 12.20
N ARG A 177 16.91 -47.00 12.32
CA ARG A 177 16.09 -47.74 13.28
C ARG A 177 15.01 -48.56 12.60
#